data_a3487c48719456d12cdb84b39216c1f0
#
_entry.id   a3487c48719456d12cdb84b39216c1f0
#
_cell.length_a   1.000
_cell.length_b   1.000
_cell.length_c   1.000
_cell.angle_alpha   90.00
_cell.angle_beta   90.00
_cell.angle_gamma   90.00
#
_symmetry.space_group_name_H-M   'P 1'
#
loop_
_entity.id
_entity.type
_entity.pdbx_description
1 polymer ?
#
loop_
_entity_poly.entity_id
_entity_poly.type
_entity_poly.pdbx_seq_one_letter_code
_entity_poly.pdbx_strand_id
1 'polypeptide(L)'
;VVVIDHHSPGDLITKEEKDGEIVGGTVAVDEYVDTHVNPYLVGGDSQLTAGALATEVAHIINPEIKDLIKHLPAIAALGDHAECGEVYQYLELAAEKGFTKEHLAKIAECVDFEAYFLRFMNGRGIMDTILAVDNIDKHEKMIDALYKEYLKRVDTQLKAAIPNIEKTHFENGIYFNMIDVEKYAHKFTFPAPGKTCGFVHDSVVQALGEDKPIITLGHGPDFGVIRATDA
;
A
#
# COMPACT_ATOMS: atom_id res chain seq x y z
N VAL A 1 6.91 0.81 23.62
CA VAL A 1 6.78 0.95 22.15
C VAL A 1 5.30 0.86 21.79
N VAL A 2 4.81 1.76 20.94
CA VAL A 2 3.46 1.71 20.35
C VAL A 2 3.58 1.16 18.94
N VAL A 3 2.79 0.12 18.61
CA VAL A 3 2.68 -0.43 17.26
C VAL A 3 1.31 -0.10 16.71
N ILE A 4 1.24 0.41 15.50
CA ILE A 4 0.00 0.69 14.75
C ILE A 4 0.08 -0.13 13.47
N ASP A 5 -0.77 -1.15 13.33
CA ASP A 5 -0.74 -2.08 12.21
C ASP A 5 -2.16 -2.53 11.87
N HIS A 6 -2.37 -2.98 10.64
CA HIS A 6 -3.66 -3.48 10.15
C HIS A 6 -3.59 -4.91 9.58
N HIS A 7 -2.41 -5.52 9.57
CA HIS A 7 -2.27 -6.90 9.14
C HIS A 7 -2.87 -7.86 10.17
N SER A 8 -3.39 -8.99 9.69
CA SER A 8 -3.87 -10.04 10.57
C SER A 8 -2.71 -10.58 11.42
N PRO A 9 -2.78 -10.49 12.75
CA PRO A 9 -1.78 -11.09 13.63
C PRO A 9 -1.92 -12.61 13.75
N GLY A 10 -2.81 -13.25 12.98
CA GLY A 10 -2.99 -14.68 12.96
C GLY A 10 -3.38 -15.25 14.33
N ASP A 11 -2.76 -16.36 14.73
CA ASP A 11 -3.02 -17.04 16.01
C ASP A 11 -2.45 -16.31 17.25
N LEU A 12 -1.82 -15.16 17.03
CA LEU A 12 -1.25 -14.35 18.12
C LEU A 12 -2.28 -13.49 18.83
N ILE A 13 -3.54 -13.42 18.34
CA ILE A 13 -4.61 -12.66 18.97
C ILE A 13 -5.32 -13.51 20.03
N THR A 14 -5.41 -12.97 21.26
CA THR A 14 -6.39 -13.38 22.24
C THR A 14 -7.53 -12.37 22.24
N LYS A 15 -8.72 -12.77 21.79
CA LYS A 15 -9.91 -11.92 21.72
C LYS A 15 -10.64 -11.91 23.05
N GLU A 16 -11.10 -10.74 23.48
CA GLU A 16 -12.02 -10.58 24.60
C GLU A 16 -13.44 -10.40 24.06
N GLU A 17 -14.33 -11.33 24.36
CA GLU A 17 -15.73 -11.30 23.90
C GLU A 17 -16.65 -10.97 25.09
N LYS A 18 -17.63 -10.09 24.83
CA LYS A 18 -18.70 -9.78 25.73
C LYS A 18 -20.02 -9.74 24.94
N ASP A 19 -21.01 -10.51 25.43
CA ASP A 19 -22.33 -10.60 24.81
C ASP A 19 -22.32 -11.01 23.32
N GLY A 20 -21.27 -11.74 22.89
CA GLY A 20 -21.08 -12.20 21.51
C GLY A 20 -20.41 -11.17 20.58
N GLU A 21 -19.98 -10.05 21.13
CA GLU A 21 -19.21 -9.03 20.41
C GLU A 21 -17.76 -8.99 20.92
N ILE A 22 -16.82 -8.75 20.00
CA ILE A 22 -15.42 -8.57 20.36
C ILE A 22 -15.27 -7.15 20.90
N VAL A 23 -14.97 -7.03 22.18
CA VAL A 23 -14.81 -5.75 22.89
C VAL A 23 -13.34 -5.36 23.10
N GLY A 24 -12.44 -6.26 22.80
CA GLY A 24 -11.00 -6.03 22.93
C GLY A 24 -10.20 -7.27 22.56
N GLY A 25 -8.93 -7.20 22.77
CA GLY A 25 -8.02 -8.31 22.60
C GLY A 25 -6.58 -7.91 22.84
N THR A 26 -5.73 -8.92 22.97
CA THR A 26 -4.29 -8.74 23.09
C THR A 26 -3.60 -9.53 22.00
N VAL A 27 -2.54 -8.95 21.44
CA VAL A 27 -1.61 -9.67 20.57
C VAL A 27 -0.48 -10.18 21.43
N ALA A 28 -0.14 -11.46 21.32
CA ALA A 28 1.08 -12.01 21.88
C ALA A 28 2.26 -11.42 21.08
N VAL A 29 2.62 -10.18 21.38
CA VAL A 29 3.76 -9.49 20.82
C VAL A 29 4.94 -9.60 21.77
N ASP A 30 6.11 -9.37 21.22
CA ASP A 30 7.36 -9.26 21.96
C ASP A 30 7.18 -8.38 23.21
N GLU A 31 7.83 -8.74 24.31
CA GLU A 31 7.80 -8.05 25.61
C GLU A 31 8.10 -6.55 25.55
N TYR A 32 8.56 -6.04 24.40
CA TYR A 32 8.90 -4.63 24.17
C TYR A 32 7.74 -3.78 23.61
N VAL A 33 6.56 -4.34 23.36
CA VAL A 33 5.40 -3.59 22.85
C VAL A 33 4.45 -3.25 24.00
N ASP A 34 4.36 -1.96 24.34
CA ASP A 34 3.47 -1.45 25.39
C ASP A 34 2.00 -1.33 24.92
N THR A 35 1.80 -1.04 23.64
CA THR A 35 0.47 -0.83 23.06
C THR A 35 0.46 -1.28 21.59
N HIS A 36 -0.55 -2.06 21.22
CA HIS A 36 -0.79 -2.44 19.83
C HIS A 36 -2.18 -1.96 19.41
N VAL A 37 -2.21 -1.05 18.42
CA VAL A 37 -3.44 -0.57 17.78
C VAL A 37 -3.64 -1.36 16.49
N ASN A 38 -4.66 -2.23 16.47
CA ASN A 38 -4.92 -3.10 15.33
C ASN A 38 -6.43 -3.39 15.24
N PRO A 39 -7.07 -3.24 14.07
CA PRO A 39 -8.51 -3.44 13.89
C PRO A 39 -8.98 -4.84 14.31
N TYR A 40 -8.16 -5.86 14.11
CA TYR A 40 -8.49 -7.23 14.50
C TYR A 40 -8.72 -7.41 16.01
N LEU A 41 -8.20 -6.51 16.87
CA LEU A 41 -8.40 -6.54 18.32
C LEU A 41 -9.83 -6.13 18.72
N VAL A 42 -10.58 -5.50 17.82
CA VAL A 42 -11.95 -5.04 18.05
C VAL A 42 -12.94 -5.61 17.02
N GLY A 43 -12.57 -6.70 16.36
CA GLY A 43 -13.44 -7.38 15.40
C GLY A 43 -13.45 -6.78 13.99
N GLY A 44 -12.56 -5.84 13.70
CA GLY A 44 -12.32 -5.30 12.36
C GLY A 44 -11.41 -6.20 11.52
N ASP A 45 -10.98 -5.69 10.39
CA ASP A 45 -10.15 -6.38 9.39
C ASP A 45 -9.01 -5.49 8.86
N SER A 46 -8.32 -5.94 7.82
CA SER A 46 -7.20 -5.22 7.20
C SER A 46 -7.61 -4.05 6.29
N GLN A 47 -8.89 -3.79 6.09
CA GLN A 47 -9.36 -2.72 5.20
C GLN A 47 -9.14 -1.31 5.79
N LEU A 48 -9.10 -1.19 7.12
CA LEU A 48 -8.69 0.05 7.78
C LEU A 48 -7.17 0.11 7.90
N THR A 49 -6.55 0.83 6.99
CA THR A 49 -5.09 0.84 6.80
C THR A 49 -4.31 1.39 7.98
N ALA A 50 -3.06 0.96 8.16
CA ALA A 50 -2.18 1.43 9.23
C ALA A 50 -1.98 2.97 9.19
N GLY A 51 -1.93 3.58 8.00
CA GLY A 51 -1.84 5.04 7.86
C GLY A 51 -3.12 5.78 8.29
N ALA A 52 -4.29 5.20 8.05
CA ALA A 52 -5.56 5.72 8.56
C ALA A 52 -5.60 5.64 10.09
N LEU A 53 -5.28 4.48 10.67
CA LEU A 53 -5.19 4.31 12.13
C LEU A 53 -4.20 5.28 12.78
N ALA A 54 -3.02 5.46 12.17
CA ALA A 54 -2.01 6.40 12.67
C ALA A 54 -2.53 7.84 12.65
N THR A 55 -3.32 8.22 11.64
CA THR A 55 -3.94 9.54 11.56
C THR A 55 -4.98 9.73 12.66
N GLU A 56 -5.82 8.73 12.92
CA GLU A 56 -6.81 8.81 14.03
C GLU A 56 -6.11 8.90 15.39
N VAL A 57 -5.05 8.14 15.61
CA VAL A 57 -4.24 8.26 16.84
C VAL A 57 -3.63 9.67 16.96
N ALA A 58 -3.15 10.24 15.86
CA ALA A 58 -2.62 11.60 15.85
C ALA A 58 -3.71 12.65 16.19
N HIS A 59 -4.94 12.48 15.70
CA HIS A 59 -6.09 13.33 16.05
C HIS A 59 -6.43 13.25 17.55
N ILE A 60 -6.34 12.06 18.14
CA ILE A 60 -6.58 11.88 19.58
C ILE A 60 -5.52 12.59 20.41
N ILE A 61 -4.25 12.49 20.00
CA ILE A 61 -3.11 13.10 20.70
C ILE A 61 -3.13 14.62 20.56
N ASN A 62 -3.43 15.12 19.37
CA ASN A 62 -3.48 16.55 19.07
C ASN A 62 -4.67 16.89 18.16
N PRO A 63 -5.83 17.25 18.72
CA PRO A 63 -7.01 17.61 17.93
C PRO A 63 -6.83 18.84 17.03
N GLU A 64 -5.86 19.71 17.30
CA GLU A 64 -5.64 20.93 16.52
C GLU A 64 -5.12 20.65 15.11
N ILE A 65 -4.49 19.49 14.89
CA ILE A 65 -3.97 19.12 13.56
C ILE A 65 -5.01 18.46 12.65
N LYS A 66 -6.23 18.21 13.14
CA LYS A 66 -7.26 17.45 12.42
C LYS A 66 -7.48 17.98 10.99
N ASP A 67 -7.71 19.26 10.83
CA ASP A 67 -7.92 19.85 9.50
C ASP A 67 -6.66 19.85 8.63
N LEU A 68 -5.49 19.85 9.26
CA LEU A 68 -4.22 19.80 8.53
C LEU A 68 -4.02 18.44 7.84
N ILE A 69 -4.32 17.34 8.53
CA ILE A 69 -3.98 15.98 8.09
C ILE A 69 -5.18 15.11 7.68
N LYS A 70 -6.41 15.63 7.63
CA LYS A 70 -7.64 14.88 7.35
C LYS A 70 -7.67 14.16 5.99
N HIS A 71 -6.78 14.49 5.06
CA HIS A 71 -6.63 13.85 3.76
C HIS A 71 -5.67 12.64 3.77
N LEU A 72 -4.82 12.50 4.81
CA LEU A 72 -3.82 11.43 4.89
C LEU A 72 -4.43 10.02 4.91
N PRO A 73 -5.56 9.75 5.63
CA PRO A 73 -6.20 8.43 5.57
C PRO A 73 -6.58 8.00 4.16
N ALA A 74 -7.06 8.94 3.33
CA ALA A 74 -7.40 8.64 1.94
C ALA A 74 -6.16 8.28 1.10
N ILE A 75 -5.04 8.97 1.31
CA ILE A 75 -3.76 8.62 0.65
C ILE A 75 -3.33 7.21 1.04
N ALA A 76 -3.38 6.90 2.34
CA ALA A 76 -2.99 5.57 2.84
C ALA A 76 -3.90 4.46 2.28
N ALA A 77 -5.21 4.69 2.26
CA ALA A 77 -6.18 3.73 1.73
C ALA A 77 -5.97 3.46 0.24
N LEU A 78 -5.73 4.51 -0.56
CA LEU A 78 -5.45 4.35 -1.99
C LEU A 78 -4.10 3.65 -2.26
N GLY A 79 -3.09 3.94 -1.44
CA GLY A 79 -1.78 3.28 -1.54
C GLY A 79 -1.80 1.80 -1.19
N ASP A 80 -2.75 1.39 -0.36
CA ASP A 80 -2.92 0.01 0.13
C ASP A 80 -4.09 -0.72 -0.56
N HIS A 81 -4.69 -0.10 -1.59
CA HIS A 81 -5.83 -0.63 -2.35
C HIS A 81 -7.03 -1.04 -1.47
N ALA A 82 -7.22 -0.36 -0.33
CA ALA A 82 -8.36 -0.59 0.53
C ALA A 82 -9.63 0.05 -0.06
N GLU A 83 -10.73 -0.71 -0.08
CA GLU A 83 -12.02 -0.29 -0.66
C GLU A 83 -13.19 -0.48 0.32
N CYS A 84 -12.94 -0.28 1.62
CA CYS A 84 -13.98 -0.35 2.66
C CYS A 84 -14.82 0.93 2.75
N GLY A 85 -15.91 0.87 3.54
CA GLY A 85 -16.82 2.01 3.74
C GLY A 85 -16.16 3.25 4.30
N GLU A 86 -15.18 3.11 5.18
CA GLU A 86 -14.42 4.22 5.79
C GLU A 86 -13.61 4.99 4.75
N VAL A 87 -13.13 4.34 3.71
CA VAL A 87 -12.36 4.99 2.62
C VAL A 87 -13.20 6.06 1.93
N TYR A 88 -14.48 5.83 1.72
CA TYR A 88 -15.37 6.83 1.10
C TYR A 88 -15.48 8.08 1.97
N GLN A 89 -15.56 7.93 3.30
CA GLN A 89 -15.58 9.06 4.23
C GLN A 89 -14.26 9.84 4.20
N TYR A 90 -13.12 9.14 4.14
CA TYR A 90 -11.81 9.78 4.02
C TYR A 90 -11.64 10.51 2.68
N LEU A 91 -12.18 9.99 1.60
CA LEU A 91 -12.18 10.66 0.30
C LEU A 91 -13.04 11.95 0.34
N GLU A 92 -14.19 11.93 1.01
CA GLU A 92 -15.02 13.12 1.22
C GLU A 92 -14.27 14.19 2.04
N LEU A 93 -13.62 13.81 3.14
CA LEU A 93 -12.80 14.71 3.94
C LEU A 93 -11.62 15.30 3.15
N ALA A 94 -11.01 14.53 2.28
CA ALA A 94 -9.96 15.01 1.39
C ALA A 94 -10.49 15.98 0.32
N ALA A 95 -11.70 15.72 -0.21
CA ALA A 95 -12.36 16.57 -1.18
C ALA A 95 -12.70 17.96 -0.60
N GLU A 96 -13.01 18.06 0.70
CA GLU A 96 -13.18 19.35 1.40
C GLU A 96 -11.91 20.22 1.36
N LYS A 97 -10.73 19.61 1.23
CA LYS A 97 -9.45 20.30 1.05
C LYS A 97 -9.11 20.55 -0.43
N GLY A 98 -9.98 20.16 -1.36
CA GLY A 98 -9.78 20.31 -2.80
C GLY A 98 -9.01 19.16 -3.48
N PHE A 99 -8.74 18.06 -2.78
CA PHE A 99 -8.06 16.91 -3.37
C PHE A 99 -9.05 16.02 -4.15
N THR A 100 -8.68 15.62 -5.36
CA THR A 100 -9.40 14.59 -6.11
C THR A 100 -8.82 13.19 -5.81
N LYS A 101 -9.62 12.13 -6.04
CA LYS A 101 -9.15 10.75 -5.87
C LYS A 101 -7.90 10.47 -6.71
N GLU A 102 -7.87 10.97 -7.96
CA GLU A 102 -6.74 10.79 -8.88
C GLU A 102 -5.46 11.48 -8.36
N HIS A 103 -5.61 12.66 -7.76
CA HIS A 103 -4.45 13.36 -7.18
C HIS A 103 -3.93 12.64 -5.93
N LEU A 104 -4.82 12.17 -5.06
CA LEU A 104 -4.46 11.39 -3.88
C LEU A 104 -3.75 10.07 -4.26
N ALA A 105 -4.20 9.39 -5.32
CA ALA A 105 -3.52 8.20 -5.83
C ALA A 105 -2.09 8.51 -6.31
N LYS A 106 -1.90 9.62 -7.05
CA LYS A 106 -0.54 10.08 -7.43
C LYS A 106 0.34 10.37 -6.21
N ILE A 107 -0.23 10.98 -5.16
CA ILE A 107 0.51 11.21 -3.91
C ILE A 107 0.95 9.88 -3.31
N ALA A 108 0.06 8.88 -3.21
CA ALA A 108 0.38 7.55 -2.66
C ALA A 108 1.53 6.88 -3.44
N GLU A 109 1.50 6.92 -4.76
CA GLU A 109 2.56 6.39 -5.60
C GLU A 109 3.88 7.16 -5.45
N CYS A 110 3.84 8.48 -5.27
CA CYS A 110 5.03 9.30 -4.98
C CYS A 110 5.60 8.99 -3.60
N VAL A 111 4.76 8.76 -2.59
CA VAL A 111 5.20 8.34 -1.24
C VAL A 111 5.94 7.02 -1.30
N ASP A 112 5.40 6.02 -1.98
CA ASP A 112 6.04 4.73 -2.15
C ASP A 112 7.36 4.83 -2.93
N PHE A 113 7.38 5.63 -4.00
CA PHE A 113 8.58 5.88 -4.78
C PHE A 113 9.70 6.52 -3.94
N GLU A 114 9.39 7.57 -3.19
CA GLU A 114 10.38 8.23 -2.34
C GLU A 114 10.79 7.39 -1.14
N ALA A 115 9.86 6.67 -0.51
CA ALA A 115 10.15 5.76 0.59
C ALA A 115 11.16 4.68 0.20
N TYR A 116 11.14 4.22 -1.05
CA TYR A 116 12.15 3.29 -1.57
C TYR A 116 13.57 3.87 -1.47
N PHE A 117 13.76 5.15 -1.78
CA PHE A 117 15.07 5.80 -1.77
C PHE A 117 15.45 6.34 -0.39
N LEU A 118 14.50 6.82 0.41
CA LEU A 118 14.75 7.36 1.75
C LEU A 118 15.43 6.37 2.69
N ARG A 119 15.19 5.08 2.53
CA ARG A 119 15.87 4.03 3.31
C ARG A 119 17.40 4.00 3.11
N PHE A 120 17.90 4.61 2.03
CA PHE A 120 19.32 4.72 1.72
C PHE A 120 19.88 6.11 1.99
N MET A 121 19.05 7.06 2.38
CA MET A 121 19.40 8.46 2.57
C MET A 121 19.01 8.90 3.98
N ASN A 122 19.95 9.40 4.76
CA ASN A 122 19.66 10.01 6.07
C ASN A 122 18.99 11.40 5.91
N GLY A 123 18.08 11.55 4.95
CA GLY A 123 17.42 12.79 4.62
C GLY A 123 16.10 12.96 5.37
N ARG A 124 15.91 14.13 5.99
CA ARG A 124 14.59 14.56 6.44
C ARG A 124 13.86 15.24 5.28
N GLY A 125 12.57 14.91 5.10
CA GLY A 125 11.61 15.96 5.07
C GLY A 125 11.23 16.51 3.73
N ILE A 126 11.21 15.73 2.64
CA ILE A 126 10.32 16.09 1.54
C ILE A 126 8.94 15.46 1.70
N MET A 127 8.81 14.48 2.64
CA MET A 127 7.53 13.79 2.86
C MET A 127 6.41 14.73 3.26
N ASP A 128 6.67 15.73 4.11
CA ASP A 128 5.66 16.69 4.51
C ASP A 128 5.13 17.50 3.30
N THR A 129 6.01 17.81 2.34
CA THR A 129 5.61 18.46 1.09
C THR A 129 4.89 17.49 0.14
N ILE A 130 5.35 16.23 0.02
CA ILE A 130 4.69 15.19 -0.78
C ILE A 130 3.28 14.91 -0.25
N LEU A 131 3.14 14.83 1.07
CA LEU A 131 1.85 14.60 1.75
C LEU A 131 0.98 15.86 1.84
N ALA A 132 1.37 16.98 1.25
CA ALA A 132 0.65 18.24 1.30
C ALA A 132 0.32 18.72 2.74
N VAL A 133 1.21 18.44 3.69
CA VAL A 133 1.14 18.90 5.08
C VAL A 133 1.78 20.28 5.22
N ASP A 134 2.85 20.53 4.46
CA ASP A 134 3.51 21.84 4.37
C ASP A 134 3.75 22.26 2.91
N ASN A 135 4.20 23.49 2.70
CA ASN A 135 4.65 23.99 1.39
C ASN A 135 3.72 23.68 0.20
N ILE A 136 2.42 23.94 0.36
CA ILE A 136 1.39 23.65 -0.65
C ILE A 136 1.76 24.20 -2.03
N ASP A 137 2.38 25.37 -2.12
CA ASP A 137 2.83 25.98 -3.38
C ASP A 137 3.88 25.14 -4.12
N LYS A 138 4.64 24.31 -3.41
CA LYS A 138 5.64 23.41 -3.98
C LYS A 138 5.11 22.03 -4.22
N HIS A 139 4.04 21.64 -3.52
CA HIS A 139 3.47 20.29 -3.56
C HIS A 139 3.17 19.86 -4.99
N GLU A 140 2.34 20.60 -5.73
CA GLU A 140 1.93 20.26 -7.11
C GLU A 140 3.11 20.02 -8.03
N LYS A 141 4.09 20.94 -8.03
CA LYS A 141 5.29 20.82 -8.87
C LYS A 141 6.13 19.62 -8.49
N MET A 142 6.18 19.30 -7.21
CA MET A 142 6.94 18.15 -6.70
C MET A 142 6.26 16.84 -7.10
N ILE A 143 4.94 16.73 -6.89
CA ILE A 143 4.16 15.55 -7.31
C ILE A 143 4.29 15.31 -8.81
N ASP A 144 4.13 16.34 -9.65
CA ASP A 144 4.27 16.18 -11.09
C ASP A 144 5.66 15.69 -11.51
N ALA A 145 6.71 16.21 -10.87
CA ALA A 145 8.08 15.80 -11.16
C ALA A 145 8.37 14.36 -10.71
N LEU A 146 7.97 14.00 -9.48
CA LEU A 146 8.16 12.67 -8.91
C LEU A 146 7.34 11.63 -9.67
N TYR A 147 6.08 11.90 -9.93
CA TYR A 147 5.19 11.00 -10.65
C TYR A 147 5.69 10.70 -12.07
N LYS A 148 6.22 11.69 -12.76
CA LYS A 148 6.84 11.51 -14.07
C LYS A 148 8.05 10.56 -14.00
N GLU A 149 8.90 10.70 -13.00
CA GLU A 149 10.05 9.80 -12.82
C GLU A 149 9.60 8.41 -12.37
N TYR A 150 8.60 8.31 -11.48
CA TYR A 150 7.95 7.06 -11.09
C TYR A 150 7.49 6.27 -12.32
N LEU A 151 6.66 6.87 -13.17
CA LEU A 151 6.15 6.21 -14.38
C LEU A 151 7.27 5.74 -15.31
N LYS A 152 8.33 6.56 -15.48
CA LYS A 152 9.49 6.19 -16.28
C LYS A 152 10.23 4.97 -15.71
N ARG A 153 10.36 4.87 -14.37
CA ARG A 153 11.00 3.74 -13.71
C ARG A 153 10.19 2.47 -13.84
N VAL A 154 8.87 2.57 -13.61
CA VAL A 154 7.94 1.45 -13.80
C VAL A 154 7.98 0.95 -15.25
N ASP A 155 7.88 1.84 -16.24
CA ASP A 155 7.95 1.49 -17.66
C ASP A 155 9.28 0.79 -18.03
N THR A 156 10.38 1.27 -17.47
CA THR A 156 11.70 0.65 -17.69
C THR A 156 11.76 -0.78 -17.15
N GLN A 157 11.21 -1.01 -15.95
CA GLN A 157 11.15 -2.36 -15.37
C GLN A 157 10.23 -3.28 -16.18
N LEU A 158 9.05 -2.80 -16.56
CA LEU A 158 8.08 -3.59 -17.33
C LEU A 158 8.61 -3.96 -18.72
N LYS A 159 9.32 -3.07 -19.39
CA LYS A 159 10.00 -3.37 -20.66
C LYS A 159 11.06 -4.46 -20.54
N ALA A 160 11.72 -4.55 -19.39
CA ALA A 160 12.67 -5.63 -19.12
C ALA A 160 11.97 -6.94 -18.73
N ALA A 161 10.90 -6.87 -17.93
CA ALA A 161 10.24 -8.02 -17.32
C ALA A 161 9.25 -8.72 -18.27
N ILE A 162 8.33 -7.98 -18.90
CA ILE A 162 7.21 -8.53 -19.67
C ILE A 162 7.63 -9.49 -20.79
N PRO A 163 8.70 -9.25 -21.57
CA PRO A 163 9.12 -10.17 -22.63
C PRO A 163 9.60 -11.53 -22.11
N ASN A 164 9.88 -11.63 -20.81
CA ASN A 164 10.46 -12.81 -20.18
C ASN A 164 9.46 -13.56 -19.27
N ILE A 165 8.17 -13.25 -19.37
CA ILE A 165 7.13 -13.96 -18.64
C ILE A 165 6.91 -15.34 -19.28
N GLU A 166 7.02 -16.39 -18.48
CA GLU A 166 6.57 -17.72 -18.84
C GLU A 166 5.07 -17.82 -18.59
N LYS A 167 4.30 -18.12 -19.66
CA LYS A 167 2.84 -18.14 -19.61
C LYS A 167 2.31 -19.56 -19.82
N THR A 168 1.42 -19.98 -18.94
CA THR A 168 0.70 -21.25 -19.02
C THR A 168 -0.79 -21.00 -18.88
N HIS A 169 -1.58 -21.54 -19.80
CA HIS A 169 -3.04 -21.56 -19.68
C HIS A 169 -3.48 -22.98 -19.40
N PHE A 170 -4.06 -23.19 -18.23
CA PHE A 170 -4.53 -24.51 -17.79
C PHE A 170 -5.93 -24.82 -18.36
N GLU A 171 -6.25 -26.10 -18.52
CA GLU A 171 -7.55 -26.55 -19.03
C GLU A 171 -8.74 -26.10 -18.16
N ASN A 172 -8.52 -25.83 -16.87
CA ASN A 172 -9.51 -25.29 -15.96
C ASN A 172 -9.73 -23.78 -16.10
N GLY A 173 -9.09 -23.14 -17.10
CA GLY A 173 -9.25 -21.72 -17.41
C GLY A 173 -8.29 -20.77 -16.68
N ILE A 174 -7.43 -21.28 -15.79
CA ILE A 174 -6.47 -20.44 -15.06
C ILE A 174 -5.32 -20.01 -15.97
N TYR A 175 -5.02 -18.71 -15.98
CA TYR A 175 -3.83 -18.12 -16.58
C TYR A 175 -2.73 -18.02 -15.53
N PHE A 176 -1.70 -18.82 -15.66
CA PHE A 176 -0.54 -18.81 -14.76
C PHE A 176 0.66 -18.16 -15.46
N ASN A 177 1.21 -17.15 -14.82
CA ASN A 177 2.37 -16.42 -15.29
C ASN A 177 3.50 -16.57 -14.29
N MET A 178 4.71 -16.83 -14.77
CA MET A 178 5.89 -16.94 -13.94
C MET A 178 7.00 -16.03 -14.46
N ILE A 179 7.70 -15.37 -13.55
CA ILE A 179 8.83 -14.52 -13.91
C ILE A 179 9.93 -14.58 -12.86
N ASP A 180 11.16 -14.80 -13.33
CA ASP A 180 12.36 -14.65 -12.51
C ASP A 180 12.67 -13.14 -12.39
N VAL A 181 12.17 -12.52 -11.29
CA VAL A 181 12.36 -11.08 -11.05
C VAL A 181 13.79 -10.75 -10.61
N GLU A 182 14.56 -11.74 -10.13
CA GLU A 182 15.97 -11.53 -9.80
C GLU A 182 16.82 -11.40 -11.07
N LYS A 183 16.46 -12.11 -12.13
CA LYS A 183 17.19 -12.14 -13.40
C LYS A 183 16.75 -11.03 -14.36
N TYR A 184 15.45 -10.75 -14.45
CA TYR A 184 14.87 -9.90 -15.49
C TYR A 184 14.43 -8.52 -15.00
N ALA A 185 14.35 -8.27 -13.67
CA ALA A 185 14.16 -6.93 -13.15
C ALA A 185 15.51 -6.23 -12.94
N HIS A 186 15.53 -4.91 -13.12
CA HIS A 186 16.71 -4.11 -12.80
C HIS A 186 16.90 -4.04 -11.28
N LYS A 187 18.10 -4.43 -10.81
CA LYS A 187 18.44 -4.42 -9.39
C LYS A 187 18.73 -3.00 -8.88
N PHE A 188 18.54 -2.81 -7.57
CA PHE A 188 18.88 -1.57 -6.87
C PHE A 188 18.22 -0.31 -7.43
N THR A 189 17.04 -0.46 -8.04
CA THR A 189 16.22 0.63 -8.52
C THR A 189 14.75 0.39 -8.18
N PHE A 190 13.94 1.43 -8.27
CA PHE A 190 12.48 1.32 -8.16
C PHE A 190 11.88 0.87 -9.50
N PRO A 191 10.83 0.06 -9.48
CA PRO A 191 10.31 -0.69 -8.34
C PRO A 191 11.21 -1.86 -7.92
N ALA A 192 11.14 -2.22 -6.63
CA ALA A 192 11.83 -3.40 -6.12
C ALA A 192 11.30 -4.68 -6.81
N PRO A 193 12.09 -5.78 -6.83
CA PRO A 193 11.70 -7.02 -7.54
C PRO A 193 10.30 -7.54 -7.16
N GLY A 194 9.96 -7.58 -5.87
CA GLY A 194 8.63 -7.99 -5.41
C GLY A 194 7.48 -7.11 -5.92
N LYS A 195 7.68 -5.79 -5.98
CA LYS A 195 6.72 -4.85 -6.53
C LYS A 195 6.64 -4.94 -8.06
N THR A 196 7.75 -5.26 -8.71
CA THR A 196 7.78 -5.53 -10.16
C THR A 196 6.83 -6.67 -10.52
N CYS A 197 6.74 -7.71 -9.68
CA CYS A 197 5.76 -8.80 -9.86
C CYS A 197 4.31 -8.28 -9.85
N GLY A 198 3.97 -7.34 -8.96
CA GLY A 198 2.65 -6.69 -8.96
C GLY A 198 2.36 -5.98 -10.27
N PHE A 199 3.24 -5.09 -10.72
CA PHE A 199 3.07 -4.38 -12.00
C PHE A 199 3.01 -5.31 -13.22
N VAL A 200 3.76 -6.43 -13.20
CA VAL A 200 3.65 -7.47 -14.23
C VAL A 200 2.26 -8.10 -14.20
N HIS A 201 1.76 -8.43 -13.01
CA HIS A 201 0.40 -8.97 -12.83
C HIS A 201 -0.65 -8.01 -13.39
N ASP A 202 -0.61 -6.74 -12.99
CA ASP A 202 -1.56 -5.72 -13.43
C ASP A 202 -1.54 -5.55 -14.96
N SER A 203 -0.34 -5.61 -15.57
CA SER A 203 -0.21 -5.57 -17.04
C SER A 203 -0.85 -6.77 -17.73
N VAL A 204 -0.79 -7.95 -17.12
CA VAL A 204 -1.44 -9.16 -17.64
C VAL A 204 -2.95 -9.09 -17.45
N VAL A 205 -3.42 -8.63 -16.29
CA VAL A 205 -4.85 -8.42 -16.01
C VAL A 205 -5.44 -7.42 -17.00
N GLN A 206 -4.77 -6.30 -17.22
CA GLN A 206 -5.21 -5.31 -18.22
C GLN A 206 -5.30 -5.89 -19.64
N ALA A 207 -4.41 -6.81 -19.99
CA ALA A 207 -4.41 -7.42 -21.32
C ALA A 207 -5.46 -8.52 -21.50
N LEU A 208 -5.79 -9.28 -20.45
CA LEU A 208 -6.69 -10.43 -20.51
C LEU A 208 -8.12 -10.14 -20.02
N GLY A 209 -8.29 -9.14 -19.15
CA GLY A 209 -9.53 -8.79 -18.47
C GLY A 209 -9.54 -9.23 -17.00
N GLU A 210 -10.16 -8.39 -16.16
CA GLU A 210 -10.26 -8.61 -14.70
C GLU A 210 -11.15 -9.80 -14.33
N ASP A 211 -12.01 -10.24 -15.24
CA ASP A 211 -12.90 -11.40 -15.07
C ASP A 211 -12.19 -12.75 -15.23
N LYS A 212 -10.92 -12.76 -15.53
CA LYS A 212 -10.14 -13.97 -15.72
C LYS A 212 -9.41 -14.38 -14.44
N PRO A 213 -9.38 -15.70 -14.12
CA PRO A 213 -8.57 -16.20 -13.03
C PRO A 213 -7.08 -16.19 -13.43
N ILE A 214 -6.38 -15.14 -12.98
CA ILE A 214 -4.98 -14.90 -13.32
C ILE A 214 -4.13 -15.03 -12.06
N ILE A 215 -3.09 -15.84 -12.12
CA ILE A 215 -2.07 -15.99 -11.08
C ILE A 215 -0.72 -15.59 -11.67
N THR A 216 0.00 -14.73 -10.97
CA THR A 216 1.37 -14.36 -11.32
C THR A 216 2.30 -14.65 -10.17
N LEU A 217 3.32 -15.47 -10.44
CA LEU A 217 4.41 -15.80 -9.52
C LEU A 217 5.68 -15.07 -9.96
N GLY A 218 6.13 -14.11 -9.17
CA GLY A 218 7.47 -13.56 -9.25
C GLY A 218 8.39 -14.30 -8.28
N HIS A 219 9.53 -14.79 -8.73
CA HIS A 219 10.46 -15.50 -7.87
C HIS A 219 11.89 -14.96 -7.98
N GLY A 220 12.64 -15.15 -6.93
CA GLY A 220 14.09 -14.98 -6.85
C GLY A 220 14.70 -16.24 -6.25
N PRO A 221 16.01 -16.21 -5.88
CA PRO A 221 16.71 -17.37 -5.36
C PRO A 221 16.15 -17.92 -4.05
N ASP A 222 15.62 -17.05 -3.20
CA ASP A 222 15.22 -17.33 -1.82
C ASP A 222 13.85 -16.74 -1.43
N PHE A 223 13.11 -16.21 -2.40
CA PHE A 223 11.77 -15.67 -2.18
C PHE A 223 10.83 -15.92 -3.36
N GLY A 224 9.53 -15.88 -3.07
CA GLY A 224 8.47 -15.85 -4.07
C GLY A 224 7.39 -14.84 -3.69
N VAL A 225 6.83 -14.18 -4.69
CA VAL A 225 5.70 -13.26 -4.55
C VAL A 225 4.60 -13.72 -5.47
N ILE A 226 3.41 -13.98 -4.90
CA ILE A 226 2.23 -14.39 -5.66
C ILE A 226 1.25 -13.23 -5.71
N ARG A 227 0.67 -13.02 -6.88
CA ARG A 227 -0.48 -12.14 -7.12
C ARG A 227 -1.56 -12.95 -7.81
N ALA A 228 -2.81 -12.71 -7.46
CA ALA A 228 -3.96 -13.37 -8.09
C ALA A 228 -5.10 -12.38 -8.23
N THR A 229 -5.93 -12.55 -9.28
CA THR A 229 -7.25 -11.91 -9.33
C THR A 229 -8.18 -12.59 -8.34
N ASP A 230 -9.08 -11.84 -7.75
CA ASP A 230 -10.20 -12.37 -6.98
C ASP A 230 -11.15 -13.10 -7.95
N ALA A 231 -11.35 -14.40 -7.75
CA ALA A 231 -12.16 -15.25 -8.63
C ALA A 231 -13.43 -15.73 -7.91
#